data_0ab45378236ea8c607c263d26d787dc6
#
_entry.id   0ab45378236ea8c607c263d26d787dc6
#
_cell.length_a   1.000
_cell.length_b   1.000
_cell.length_c   1.000
_cell.angle_alpha   90.00
_cell.angle_beta   90.00
_cell.angle_gamma   90.00
#
_symmetry.space_group_name_H-M   'P 1'
#
loop_
_entity.id
_entity.type
_entity.pdbx_description
1 polymer ?
#
loop_
_entity_poly.entity_id
_entity_poly.type
_entity_poly.pdbx_seq_one_letter_code
_entity_poly.pdbx_strand_id
1 'polypeptide(L)'
;AGVMTRAASATDAIAQNAARMQRVRAALRRAGIADRDIQTTNVSLNPDYRYEQNQPPILTGYQASNQVSVRFRDIRSTGRILDALVAEGANQINGPMLTIDKLVAALDEARTRAIATGRARAELYARALGMQVVRLVAVSEGGGFDVPRPMPY
;
A
#
# COMPACT_ATOMS: atom_id res chain seq x y z
N ALA A 1 7.59 5.57 4.34
CA ALA A 1 8.25 6.73 4.94
C ALA A 1 9.60 6.95 4.27
N GLY A 2 10.04 8.19 4.18
CA GLY A 2 11.30 8.53 3.52
C GLY A 2 11.98 9.78 4.08
N VAL A 3 13.23 9.93 3.69
CA VAL A 3 14.07 11.08 4.00
C VAL A 3 14.56 11.68 2.68
N MET A 4 14.34 12.97 2.53
CA MET A 4 14.93 13.77 1.47
C MET A 4 15.86 14.80 2.08
N THR A 5 17.06 14.94 1.51
CA THR A 5 18.06 15.94 1.91
C THR A 5 18.57 16.69 0.70
N ARG A 6 18.97 17.95 0.91
CA ARG A 6 19.61 18.79 -0.11
C ARG A 6 20.93 19.33 0.44
N ALA A 7 21.94 19.36 -0.42
CA ALA A 7 23.25 19.95 -0.11
C ALA A 7 23.93 20.47 -1.38
N ALA A 8 24.93 21.32 -1.22
CA ALA A 8 25.71 21.84 -2.34
C ALA A 8 26.51 20.76 -3.07
N SER A 9 26.95 19.70 -2.35
CA SER A 9 27.65 18.57 -2.94
C SER A 9 26.83 17.29 -2.88
N ALA A 10 27.04 16.38 -3.83
CA ALA A 10 26.45 15.05 -3.86
C ALA A 10 26.83 14.23 -2.62
N THR A 11 28.09 14.28 -2.20
CA THR A 11 28.61 13.58 -1.03
C THR A 11 27.90 14.00 0.25
N ASP A 12 27.74 15.32 0.46
CA ASP A 12 27.05 15.83 1.64
C ASP A 12 25.57 15.49 1.64
N ALA A 13 24.91 15.57 0.48
CA ALA A 13 23.50 15.19 0.35
C ALA A 13 23.28 13.72 0.74
N ILE A 14 24.13 12.82 0.27
CA ILE A 14 24.08 11.38 0.60
C ILE A 14 24.40 11.15 2.07
N ALA A 15 25.47 11.76 2.61
CA ALA A 15 25.89 11.56 3.99
C ALA A 15 24.79 12.01 4.99
N GLN A 16 24.21 13.20 4.77
CA GLN A 16 23.09 13.70 5.57
C GLN A 16 21.86 12.80 5.46
N ASN A 17 21.55 12.29 4.25
CA ASN A 17 20.45 11.40 4.02
C ASN A 17 20.63 10.08 4.79
N ALA A 18 21.80 9.47 4.69
CA ALA A 18 22.15 8.24 5.37
C ALA A 18 22.02 8.38 6.90
N ALA A 19 22.58 9.48 7.47
CA ALA A 19 22.51 9.74 8.90
C ALA A 19 21.06 9.91 9.40
N ARG A 20 20.21 10.63 8.65
CA ARG A 20 18.79 10.78 9.00
C ARG A 20 18.04 9.45 8.87
N MET A 21 18.27 8.70 7.79
CA MET A 21 17.62 7.40 7.58
C MET A 21 18.00 6.39 8.66
N GLN A 22 19.23 6.41 9.16
CA GLN A 22 19.65 5.59 10.31
C GLN A 22 18.82 5.90 11.56
N ARG A 23 18.59 7.18 11.89
CA ARG A 23 17.72 7.57 13.02
C ARG A 23 16.26 7.11 12.82
N VAL A 24 15.72 7.30 11.63
CA VAL A 24 14.38 6.83 11.27
C VAL A 24 14.24 5.31 11.46
N ARG A 25 15.22 4.53 10.97
CA ARG A 25 15.22 3.06 11.16
C ARG A 25 15.37 2.67 12.62
N ALA A 26 16.20 3.38 13.39
CA ALA A 26 16.33 3.16 14.82
C ALA A 26 15.01 3.44 15.56
N ALA A 27 14.28 4.48 15.17
CA ALA A 27 12.96 4.79 15.73
C ALA A 27 11.94 3.68 15.44
N LEU A 28 11.91 3.13 14.22
CA LEU A 28 11.07 1.99 13.86
C LEU A 28 11.36 0.77 14.74
N ARG A 29 12.63 0.44 14.95
CA ARG A 29 13.03 -0.67 15.83
C ARG A 29 12.62 -0.43 17.28
N ARG A 30 12.82 0.77 17.81
CA ARG A 30 12.36 1.16 19.16
C ARG A 30 10.85 1.07 19.32
N ALA A 31 10.11 1.32 18.23
CA ALA A 31 8.66 1.17 18.19
C ALA A 31 8.19 -0.30 18.05
N GLY A 32 9.12 -1.27 18.04
CA GLY A 32 8.81 -2.69 17.97
C GLY A 32 8.58 -3.23 16.55
N ILE A 33 8.91 -2.45 15.52
CA ILE A 33 8.82 -2.93 14.13
C ILE A 33 10.00 -3.85 13.84
N ALA A 34 9.71 -5.08 13.44
CA ALA A 34 10.73 -6.07 13.10
C ALA A 34 11.45 -5.70 11.79
N ASP A 35 12.74 -6.03 11.67
CA ASP A 35 13.53 -5.72 10.48
C ASP A 35 12.94 -6.31 9.19
N ARG A 36 12.30 -7.48 9.26
CA ARG A 36 11.59 -8.09 8.13
C ARG A 36 10.38 -7.28 7.63
N ASP A 37 9.85 -6.39 8.45
CA ASP A 37 8.73 -5.51 8.13
C ASP A 37 9.19 -4.11 7.67
N ILE A 38 10.53 -3.89 7.55
CA ILE A 38 11.16 -2.66 7.08
C ILE A 38 11.96 -2.97 5.82
N GLN A 39 11.52 -2.47 4.68
CA GLN A 39 12.16 -2.72 3.39
C GLN A 39 12.55 -1.40 2.70
N THR A 40 13.82 -1.26 2.30
CA THR A 40 14.23 -0.12 1.47
C THR A 40 13.66 -0.29 0.06
N THR A 41 12.92 0.70 -0.40
CA THR A 41 12.25 0.65 -1.70
C THR A 41 12.89 1.52 -2.75
N ASN A 42 13.52 2.63 -2.34
CA ASN A 42 14.17 3.54 -3.27
C ASN A 42 15.33 4.28 -2.60
N VAL A 43 16.42 4.42 -3.35
CA VAL A 43 17.52 5.35 -3.02
C VAL A 43 17.88 6.06 -4.31
N SER A 44 17.83 7.40 -4.31
CA SER A 44 18.15 8.21 -5.47
C SER A 44 18.94 9.45 -5.09
N LEU A 45 19.77 9.90 -6.01
CA LEU A 45 20.49 11.17 -5.97
C LEU A 45 20.24 11.90 -7.30
N ASN A 46 19.77 13.12 -7.21
CA ASN A 46 19.48 13.94 -8.37
C ASN A 46 20.15 15.31 -8.23
N PRO A 47 20.68 15.88 -9.31
CA PRO A 47 21.11 17.28 -9.30
C PRO A 47 19.88 18.19 -9.17
N ASP A 48 20.03 19.30 -8.48
CA ASP A 48 19.01 20.34 -8.31
C ASP A 48 19.42 21.54 -9.16
N TYR A 49 18.54 21.95 -10.10
CA TYR A 49 18.82 23.04 -11.03
C TYR A 49 17.85 24.19 -10.82
N ARG A 50 18.37 25.41 -10.88
CA ARG A 50 17.56 26.61 -11.00
C ARG A 50 17.42 26.99 -12.48
N TYR A 51 16.19 27.22 -12.90
CA TYR A 51 15.86 27.66 -14.26
C TYR A 51 15.49 29.14 -14.24
N GLU A 52 16.24 29.95 -15.02
CA GLU A 52 15.95 31.35 -15.24
C GLU A 52 15.58 31.59 -16.71
N GLN A 53 14.70 32.56 -16.96
CA GLN A 53 14.20 32.83 -18.31
C GLN A 53 15.36 33.24 -19.22
N ASN A 54 15.49 32.61 -20.38
CA ASN A 54 16.57 32.84 -21.38
C ASN A 54 18.00 32.57 -20.89
N GLN A 55 18.17 31.77 -19.84
CA GLN A 55 19.50 31.34 -19.36
C GLN A 55 19.59 29.81 -19.31
N PRO A 56 20.80 29.23 -19.48
CA PRO A 56 21.00 27.81 -19.26
C PRO A 56 20.73 27.44 -17.80
N PRO A 57 20.28 26.21 -17.52
CA PRO A 57 20.05 25.73 -16.17
C PRO A 57 21.31 25.84 -15.29
N ILE A 58 21.17 26.42 -14.10
CA ILE A 58 22.26 26.60 -13.14
C ILE A 58 22.17 25.50 -12.09
N LEU A 59 23.21 24.68 -11.96
CA LEU A 59 23.30 23.67 -10.89
C LEU A 59 23.40 24.38 -9.53
N THR A 60 22.40 24.14 -8.67
CA THR A 60 22.31 24.74 -7.33
C THR A 60 22.70 23.78 -6.21
N GLY A 61 22.75 22.48 -6.49
CA GLY A 61 23.10 21.46 -5.52
C GLY A 61 22.62 20.07 -5.92
N TYR A 62 22.46 19.23 -4.91
CA TYR A 62 22.04 17.84 -5.07
C TYR A 62 20.97 17.48 -4.07
N GLN A 63 20.00 16.66 -4.49
CA GLN A 63 18.96 16.13 -3.66
C GLN A 63 19.11 14.61 -3.55
N ALA A 64 19.31 14.11 -2.33
CA ALA A 64 19.29 12.67 -2.04
C ALA A 64 17.95 12.28 -1.43
N SER A 65 17.38 11.18 -1.89
CA SER A 65 16.13 10.59 -1.36
C SER A 65 16.34 9.13 -1.02
N ASN A 66 15.82 8.72 0.13
CA ASN A 66 15.84 7.33 0.57
C ASN A 66 14.47 7.00 1.18
N GLN A 67 13.84 5.94 0.70
CA GLN A 67 12.50 5.54 1.11
C GLN A 67 12.49 4.11 1.64
N VAL A 68 11.71 3.90 2.70
CA VAL A 68 11.44 2.60 3.28
C VAL A 68 9.94 2.32 3.26
N SER A 69 9.57 1.11 2.86
CA SER A 69 8.25 0.55 3.07
C SER A 69 8.24 -0.11 4.45
N VAL A 70 7.20 0.19 5.23
CA VAL A 70 7.07 -0.32 6.60
C VAL A 70 5.70 -0.98 6.75
N ARG A 71 5.70 -2.23 7.21
CA ARG A 71 4.47 -2.97 7.49
C ARG A 71 4.12 -2.84 8.97
N PHE A 72 3.05 -2.10 9.26
CA PHE A 72 2.47 -2.00 10.59
C PHE A 72 1.48 -3.15 10.82
N ARG A 73 1.69 -3.92 11.89
CA ARG A 73 0.77 -5.02 12.26
C ARG A 73 -0.28 -4.58 13.27
N ASP A 74 -0.02 -3.50 14.02
CA ASP A 74 -0.98 -2.84 14.89
C ASP A 74 -1.33 -1.47 14.34
N ILE A 75 -2.54 -1.35 13.80
CA ILE A 75 -3.06 -0.11 13.20
C ILE A 75 -3.18 1.00 14.23
N ARG A 76 -3.49 0.66 15.51
CA ARG A 76 -3.73 1.66 16.56
C ARG A 76 -2.48 2.42 16.96
N SER A 77 -1.32 1.81 16.83
CA SER A 77 -0.03 2.43 17.14
C SER A 77 0.55 3.26 15.98
N THR A 78 -0.02 3.15 14.78
CA THR A 78 0.55 3.73 13.54
C THR A 78 0.74 5.24 13.65
N GLY A 79 -0.24 6.01 14.14
CA GLY A 79 -0.13 7.47 14.27
C GLY A 79 1.08 7.88 15.11
N ARG A 80 1.18 7.33 16.32
CA ARG A 80 2.30 7.60 17.23
C ARG A 80 3.66 7.23 16.62
N ILE A 81 3.72 6.15 15.85
CA ILE A 81 4.97 5.75 15.17
C ILE A 81 5.31 6.76 14.08
N LEU A 82 4.33 7.20 13.27
CA LEU A 82 4.55 8.21 12.25
C LEU A 82 5.06 9.53 12.84
N ASP A 83 4.51 9.99 13.94
CA ASP A 83 4.98 11.19 14.67
C ASP A 83 6.44 11.03 15.10
N ALA A 84 6.81 9.86 15.65
CA ALA A 84 8.19 9.57 16.04
C ALA A 84 9.14 9.56 14.83
N LEU A 85 8.70 9.07 13.65
CA LEU A 85 9.52 9.11 12.44
C LEU A 85 9.76 10.54 11.94
N VAL A 86 8.76 11.40 12.01
CA VAL A 86 8.89 12.82 11.65
C VAL A 86 9.87 13.52 12.59
N ALA A 87 9.76 13.26 13.90
CA ALA A 87 10.70 13.81 14.90
C ALA A 87 12.16 13.38 14.65
N GLU A 88 12.39 12.18 14.11
CA GLU A 88 13.72 11.66 13.76
C GLU A 88 14.21 12.06 12.34
N GLY A 89 13.40 12.86 11.62
CA GLY A 89 13.79 13.48 10.36
C GLY A 89 13.20 12.85 9.10
N ALA A 90 12.21 11.97 9.22
CA ALA A 90 11.41 11.58 8.06
C ALA A 90 10.60 12.80 7.59
N ASN A 91 10.72 13.14 6.31
CA ASN A 91 10.02 14.28 5.68
C ASN A 91 9.23 13.88 4.43
N GLN A 92 9.16 12.59 4.15
CA GLN A 92 8.32 12.01 3.12
C GLN A 92 7.50 10.87 3.74
N ILE A 93 6.18 11.07 3.87
CA ILE A 93 5.26 10.07 4.39
C ILE A 93 4.15 9.84 3.37
N ASN A 94 4.03 8.60 2.90
CA ASN A 94 3.00 8.17 1.97
C ASN A 94 2.20 7.02 2.61
N GLY A 95 0.92 7.16 2.71
CA GLY A 95 0.03 6.20 3.37
C GLY A 95 -0.38 6.65 4.77
N PRO A 96 -0.88 5.76 5.63
CA PRO A 96 -0.90 4.29 5.52
C PRO A 96 -1.91 3.75 4.50
N MET A 97 -1.54 2.62 3.87
CA MET A 97 -2.46 1.82 3.06
C MET A 97 -2.87 0.58 3.87
N LEU A 98 -4.17 0.40 4.05
CA LEU A 98 -4.70 -0.74 4.79
C LEU A 98 -4.83 -1.95 3.86
N THR A 99 -4.36 -3.10 4.32
CA THR A 99 -4.46 -4.37 3.61
C THR A 99 -4.91 -5.48 4.56
N ILE A 100 -5.49 -6.53 4.01
CA ILE A 100 -5.86 -7.73 4.78
C ILE A 100 -4.67 -8.67 4.81
N ASP A 101 -4.17 -9.01 6.00
CA ASP A 101 -2.96 -9.84 6.16
C ASP A 101 -3.15 -11.25 5.57
N LYS A 102 -4.31 -11.88 5.80
CA LYS A 102 -4.68 -13.21 5.30
C LYS A 102 -5.76 -13.10 4.22
N LEU A 103 -5.45 -12.40 3.12
CA LEU A 103 -6.43 -12.10 2.07
C LEU A 103 -7.09 -13.36 1.50
N VAL A 104 -6.31 -14.40 1.22
CA VAL A 104 -6.83 -15.65 0.63
C VAL A 104 -7.86 -16.30 1.57
N ALA A 105 -7.53 -16.46 2.85
CA ALA A 105 -8.45 -17.05 3.82
C ALA A 105 -9.72 -16.21 3.99
N ALA A 106 -9.61 -14.88 3.99
CA ALA A 106 -10.76 -13.98 4.08
C ALA A 106 -11.66 -14.08 2.83
N LEU A 107 -11.06 -14.21 1.65
CA LEU A 107 -11.80 -14.42 0.41
C LEU A 107 -12.50 -15.79 0.39
N ASP A 108 -11.86 -16.86 0.85
CA ASP A 108 -12.45 -18.20 0.90
C ASP A 108 -13.64 -18.24 1.86
N GLU A 109 -13.54 -17.57 3.00
CA GLU A 109 -14.68 -17.40 3.91
C GLU A 109 -15.82 -16.61 3.25
N ALA A 110 -15.50 -15.51 2.55
CA ALA A 110 -16.49 -14.71 1.83
C ALA A 110 -17.18 -15.53 0.71
N ARG A 111 -16.42 -16.31 -0.05
CA ARG A 111 -16.94 -17.23 -1.09
C ARG A 111 -17.91 -18.24 -0.50
N THR A 112 -17.52 -18.88 0.59
CA THR A 112 -18.34 -19.86 1.28
C THR A 112 -19.67 -19.25 1.75
N ARG A 113 -19.64 -18.07 2.34
CA ARG A 113 -20.84 -17.33 2.76
C ARG A 113 -21.71 -16.91 1.56
N ALA A 114 -21.10 -16.47 0.47
CA ALA A 114 -21.82 -16.07 -0.74
C ALA A 114 -22.58 -17.23 -1.36
N ILE A 115 -21.94 -18.41 -1.48
CA ILE A 115 -22.59 -19.62 -1.99
C ILE A 115 -23.74 -20.07 -1.08
N ALA A 116 -23.55 -20.09 0.23
CA ALA A 116 -24.62 -20.44 1.17
C ALA A 116 -25.83 -19.50 1.05
N THR A 117 -25.57 -18.18 0.96
CA THR A 117 -26.63 -17.18 0.77
C THR A 117 -27.34 -17.33 -0.57
N GLY A 118 -26.59 -17.56 -1.65
CA GLY A 118 -27.14 -17.77 -2.99
C GLY A 118 -28.03 -19.00 -3.03
N ARG A 119 -27.58 -20.11 -2.43
CA ARG A 119 -28.38 -21.35 -2.33
C ARG A 119 -29.68 -21.16 -1.55
N ALA A 120 -29.62 -20.53 -0.39
CA ALA A 120 -30.81 -20.24 0.43
C ALA A 120 -31.83 -19.38 -0.33
N ARG A 121 -31.40 -18.40 -1.11
CA ARG A 121 -32.28 -17.58 -1.97
C ARG A 121 -32.89 -18.40 -3.12
N ALA A 122 -32.09 -19.23 -3.78
CA ALA A 122 -32.55 -20.08 -4.84
C ALA A 122 -33.66 -21.06 -4.33
N GLU A 123 -33.47 -21.67 -3.17
CA GLU A 123 -34.46 -22.55 -2.52
C GLU A 123 -35.71 -21.80 -2.11
N LEU A 124 -35.60 -20.54 -1.65
CA LEU A 124 -36.76 -19.69 -1.35
C LEU A 124 -37.60 -19.43 -2.59
N TYR A 125 -36.99 -19.01 -3.69
CA TYR A 125 -37.68 -18.71 -4.93
C TYR A 125 -38.29 -19.98 -5.57
N ALA A 126 -37.55 -21.07 -5.59
CA ALA A 126 -38.05 -22.34 -6.09
C ALA A 126 -39.33 -22.78 -5.34
N ARG A 127 -39.32 -22.75 -4.00
CA ARG A 127 -40.50 -23.08 -3.17
C ARG A 127 -41.69 -22.16 -3.44
N ALA A 128 -41.46 -20.84 -3.57
CA ALA A 128 -42.49 -19.85 -3.84
C ALA A 128 -43.19 -20.10 -5.22
N LEU A 129 -42.44 -20.67 -6.16
CA LEU A 129 -42.93 -21.00 -7.51
C LEU A 129 -43.41 -22.47 -7.65
N GLY A 130 -43.47 -23.24 -6.57
CA GLY A 130 -43.84 -24.66 -6.63
C GLY A 130 -42.76 -25.54 -7.27
N MET A 131 -41.53 -25.09 -7.31
CA MET A 131 -40.36 -25.75 -7.89
C MET A 131 -39.38 -26.22 -6.82
N GLN A 132 -38.33 -26.93 -7.24
CA GLN A 132 -37.20 -27.30 -6.39
C GLN A 132 -35.86 -27.08 -7.11
N VAL A 133 -34.81 -26.77 -6.35
CA VAL A 133 -33.44 -26.64 -6.86
C VAL A 133 -32.89 -28.07 -7.04
N VAL A 134 -32.53 -28.45 -8.26
CA VAL A 134 -32.05 -29.81 -8.56
C VAL A 134 -30.53 -29.89 -8.72
N ARG A 135 -29.90 -28.87 -9.26
CA ARG A 135 -28.45 -28.89 -9.48
C ARG A 135 -27.85 -27.48 -9.60
N LEU A 136 -26.56 -27.38 -9.33
CA LEU A 136 -25.77 -26.23 -9.68
C LEU A 136 -25.39 -26.28 -11.16
N VAL A 137 -25.63 -25.22 -11.91
CA VAL A 137 -25.32 -25.13 -13.35
C VAL A 137 -24.00 -24.47 -13.60
N ALA A 138 -23.70 -23.37 -12.92
CA ALA A 138 -22.44 -22.61 -13.06
C ALA A 138 -22.13 -21.84 -11.79
N VAL A 139 -20.85 -21.64 -11.56
CA VAL A 139 -20.30 -20.68 -10.60
C VAL A 139 -19.31 -19.81 -11.36
N SER A 140 -19.47 -18.50 -11.27
CA SER A 140 -18.49 -17.56 -11.81
C SER A 140 -18.04 -16.61 -10.71
N GLU A 141 -16.73 -16.34 -10.67
CA GLU A 141 -16.13 -15.32 -9.81
C GLU A 141 -15.55 -14.24 -10.73
N GLY A 142 -16.14 -13.05 -10.70
CA GLY A 142 -15.69 -11.94 -11.54
C GLY A 142 -16.09 -10.62 -10.89
N GLY A 143 -15.20 -9.64 -10.94
CA GLY A 143 -15.43 -8.25 -10.49
C GLY A 143 -16.13 -7.37 -11.54
N GLY A 144 -16.79 -7.93 -12.55
CA GLY A 144 -17.48 -7.22 -13.61
C GLY A 144 -18.98 -7.51 -13.59
N PHE A 145 -19.79 -6.50 -13.87
CA PHE A 145 -21.18 -6.65 -14.21
C PHE A 145 -21.29 -7.32 -15.60
N ASP A 146 -21.19 -8.64 -15.64
CA ASP A 146 -21.63 -9.37 -16.84
C ASP A 146 -23.15 -9.29 -16.89
N VAL A 147 -23.64 -8.35 -17.70
CA VAL A 147 -25.05 -8.34 -18.09
C VAL A 147 -25.32 -9.62 -18.87
N PRO A 148 -26.26 -10.49 -18.44
CA PRO A 148 -26.57 -11.69 -19.18
C PRO A 148 -26.99 -11.33 -20.62
N ARG A 149 -26.24 -11.81 -21.62
CA ARG A 149 -26.63 -11.64 -23.03
C ARG A 149 -27.85 -12.50 -23.29
N PRO A 150 -28.91 -11.91 -23.84
CA PRO A 150 -30.05 -12.73 -24.28
C PRO A 150 -29.57 -13.78 -25.29
N MET A 151 -29.86 -15.06 -25.05
CA MET A 151 -29.62 -16.09 -26.04
C MET A 151 -30.66 -15.95 -27.15
N PRO A 152 -30.27 -15.95 -28.43
CA PRO A 152 -31.23 -15.98 -29.52
C PRO A 152 -31.99 -17.31 -29.49
N TYR A 153 -33.30 -17.23 -29.72
CA TYR A 153 -34.20 -18.36 -29.83
C TYR A 153 -33.85 -19.17 -31.09
#